data_9f9e3f40adc9bcb2ead59456d131e2fe
#
_entry.id   9f9e3f40adc9bcb2ead59456d131e2fe
#
_cell.length_a   1.000
_cell.length_b   1.000
_cell.length_c   1.000
_cell.angle_alpha   90.00
_cell.angle_beta   90.00
_cell.angle_gamma   90.00
#
_symmetry.space_group_name_H-M   'P 1'
#
loop_
_entity.id
_entity.type
_entity.pdbx_description
1 polymer ?
#
loop_
_entity_poly.entity_id
_entity_poly.type
_entity_poly.pdbx_seq_one_letter_code
_entity_poly.pdbx_strand_id
1 'polypeptide(L)'
;MDTVMKPLRIDRTYEFGAAPETGARNEANRRILIVEDNDFVAHQCETALIDAGYEVVDIVTTADAAVKVAMERRPALILMDIYLRGQRDGIDAALEIFERCGIRSIFASALADASGKARADAAHPLAWLAKPFTDQKLVKTIEAAISDIDATAQVEN
;
A
#
# COMPACT_ATOMS: atom_id res chain seq x y z
N MET A 1 -46.15 -8.47 -16.52
CA MET A 1 -45.76 -8.43 -16.16
C MET A 1 -44.92 -8.72 -15.67
N ASP A 2 -44.62 -8.91 -15.50
CA ASP A 2 -43.85 -9.09 -15.02
C ASP A 2 -42.88 -9.58 -15.03
N THR A 3 -42.70 -9.99 -15.14
CA THR A 3 -41.93 -10.61 -15.19
C THR A 3 -40.79 -10.38 -15.35
N VAL A 4 -40.56 -10.07 -15.62
CA VAL A 4 -39.58 -9.76 -15.83
C VAL A 4 -38.59 -9.73 -15.21
N MET A 5 -38.43 -9.71 -14.62
CA MET A 5 -37.53 -9.67 -13.98
C MET A 5 -36.70 -10.46 -13.80
N LYS A 6 -36.81 -11.08 -13.91
CA LYS A 6 -36.20 -11.93 -13.66
C LYS A 6 -35.02 -12.07 -14.07
N PRO A 7 -34.99 -11.93 -14.85
CA PRO A 7 -33.81 -12.24 -15.27
C PRO A 7 -32.78 -11.69 -14.65
N LEU A 8 -32.90 -11.14 -14.21
CA LEU A 8 -31.99 -10.65 -13.68
C LEU A 8 -31.23 -11.41 -13.02
N ARG A 9 -31.62 -12.07 -12.67
CA ARG A 9 -30.97 -12.73 -11.99
C ARG A 9 -29.94 -13.27 -12.47
N ILE A 10 -29.98 -13.35 -13.17
CA ILE A 10 -29.15 -13.89 -13.73
C ILE A 10 -27.95 -13.59 -13.60
N ASP A 11 -27.83 -12.99 -13.58
CA ASP A 11 -26.71 -12.70 -13.57
C ASP A 11 -25.92 -13.13 -12.70
N ARG A 12 -26.31 -13.56 -12.05
CA ARG A 12 -25.65 -13.93 -11.20
C ARG A 12 -24.77 -14.83 -11.32
N THR A 13 -24.89 -15.27 -11.75
CA THR A 13 -24.31 -16.15 -11.77
C THR A 13 -23.11 -16.24 -11.99
N TYR A 14 -22.88 -16.03 -12.22
CA TYR A 14 -21.95 -16.21 -12.36
C TYR A 14 -20.98 -16.11 -12.09
N GLU A 15 -20.99 -16.14 -12.15
CA GLU A 15 -20.14 -15.85 -11.95
C GLU A 15 -19.29 -16.37 -11.35
N PHE A 16 -19.27 -17.12 -11.12
CA PHE A 16 -18.83 -17.78 -10.52
C PHE A 16 -17.65 -18.16 -10.17
N GLY A 17 -17.11 -18.85 -9.83
CA GLY A 17 -16.11 -19.56 -9.26
C GLY A 17 -14.78 -18.92 -9.15
N ALA A 18 -14.08 -18.78 -10.20
CA ALA A 18 -12.76 -18.15 -10.23
C ALA A 18 -12.80 -16.68 -9.81
N ALA A 19 -13.89 -16.00 -10.12
CA ALA A 19 -14.02 -14.60 -9.84
C ALA A 19 -13.88 -14.27 -8.35
N PRO A 20 -14.48 -15.04 -7.42
CA PRO A 20 -14.30 -14.77 -6.00
C PRO A 20 -12.86 -14.83 -5.54
N GLU A 21 -12.11 -15.79 -6.01
CA GLU A 21 -10.71 -15.91 -5.63
C GLU A 21 -9.89 -14.73 -6.14
N THR A 22 -10.11 -14.35 -7.38
CA THR A 22 -9.43 -13.20 -7.97
C THR A 22 -9.79 -11.92 -7.24
N GLY A 23 -11.07 -11.75 -6.95
CA GLY A 23 -11.54 -10.58 -6.22
C GLY A 23 -10.93 -10.47 -4.85
N ALA A 24 -10.90 -11.57 -4.10
CA ALA A 24 -10.35 -11.57 -2.75
C ALA A 24 -8.86 -11.23 -2.74
N ARG A 25 -8.09 -11.76 -3.67
CA ARG A 25 -6.67 -11.44 -3.78
C ARG A 25 -6.47 -9.97 -4.13
N ASN A 26 -7.25 -9.47 -5.08
CA ASN A 26 -7.15 -8.08 -5.49
C ASN A 26 -7.51 -7.15 -4.34
N GLU A 27 -8.53 -7.48 -3.58
CA GLU A 27 -8.94 -6.67 -2.43
C GLU A 27 -7.85 -6.65 -1.36
N ALA A 28 -7.26 -7.80 -1.03
CA ALA A 28 -6.19 -7.87 -0.04
C ALA A 28 -5.00 -7.01 -0.46
N ASN A 29 -4.66 -7.02 -1.75
CA ASN A 29 -3.53 -6.26 -2.26
C ASN A 29 -3.84 -4.78 -2.48
N ARG A 30 -5.06 -4.35 -2.22
CA ARG A 30 -5.44 -2.94 -2.32
C ARG A 30 -5.39 -2.20 -0.99
N ARG A 31 -4.92 -2.84 0.07
CA ARG A 31 -4.88 -2.25 1.41
C ARG A 31 -3.52 -1.59 1.65
N ILE A 32 -3.53 -0.31 1.92
CA ILE A 32 -2.32 0.50 2.02
C ILE A 32 -2.30 1.24 3.36
N LEU A 33 -1.15 1.21 4.03
CA LEU A 33 -0.91 2.03 5.21
C LEU A 33 -0.13 3.26 4.78
N ILE A 34 -0.57 4.44 5.21
CA ILE A 34 0.15 5.69 4.97
C ILE A 34 0.87 6.09 6.26
N VAL A 35 2.17 6.34 6.16
CA VAL A 35 2.99 6.84 7.28
C VAL A 35 3.56 8.19 6.86
N GLU A 36 3.00 9.26 7.43
CA GLU A 36 3.31 10.62 7.04
C GLU A 36 2.94 11.56 8.17
N ASP A 37 3.88 12.39 8.63
CA ASP A 37 3.62 13.29 9.75
C ASP A 37 3.06 14.65 9.33
N ASN A 38 3.02 14.96 8.05
CA ASN A 38 2.38 16.16 7.54
C ASN A 38 0.94 15.83 7.16
N ASP A 39 -0.02 16.38 7.92
CA ASP A 39 -1.45 16.07 7.74
C ASP A 39 -1.95 16.40 6.33
N PHE A 40 -1.47 17.48 5.75
CA PHE A 40 -1.90 17.89 4.42
C PHE A 40 -1.46 16.87 3.36
N VAL A 41 -0.19 16.46 3.42
CA VAL A 41 0.34 15.46 2.49
C VAL A 41 -0.35 14.12 2.68
N ALA A 42 -0.56 13.71 3.93
CA ALA A 42 -1.24 12.44 4.24
C ALA A 42 -2.64 12.42 3.66
N HIS A 43 -3.40 13.50 3.85
CA HIS A 43 -4.76 13.59 3.35
C HIS A 43 -4.82 13.61 1.82
N GLN A 44 -3.87 14.30 1.18
CA GLN A 44 -3.79 14.31 -0.28
C GLN A 44 -3.54 12.89 -0.81
N CYS A 45 -2.61 12.17 -0.20
CA CYS A 45 -2.33 10.79 -0.58
C CYS A 45 -3.55 9.89 -0.36
N GLU A 46 -4.21 10.03 0.77
CA GLU A 46 -5.41 9.25 1.09
C GLU A 46 -6.48 9.45 0.02
N THR A 47 -6.78 10.69 -0.32
CA THR A 47 -7.80 11.01 -1.32
C THR A 47 -7.44 10.41 -2.68
N ALA A 48 -6.19 10.57 -3.11
CA ALA A 48 -5.75 10.04 -4.40
C ALA A 48 -5.84 8.52 -4.45
N LEU A 49 -5.47 7.84 -3.36
CA LEU A 49 -5.50 6.38 -3.32
C LEU A 49 -6.93 5.85 -3.27
N ILE A 50 -7.80 6.47 -2.48
CA ILE A 50 -9.22 6.06 -2.42
C ILE A 50 -9.88 6.26 -3.78
N ASP A 51 -9.63 7.39 -4.43
CA ASP A 51 -10.18 7.65 -5.76
C ASP A 51 -9.71 6.64 -6.81
N ALA A 52 -8.53 6.09 -6.62
CA ALA A 52 -7.97 5.07 -7.51
C ALA A 52 -8.43 3.65 -7.17
N GLY A 53 -9.25 3.48 -6.13
CA GLY A 53 -9.82 2.18 -5.77
C GLY A 53 -9.05 1.41 -4.71
N TYR A 54 -8.14 2.07 -3.99
CA TYR A 54 -7.41 1.44 -2.89
C TYR A 54 -8.09 1.72 -1.56
N GLU A 55 -7.81 0.85 -0.59
CA GLU A 55 -8.26 1.06 0.79
C GLU A 55 -7.07 1.57 1.60
N VAL A 56 -7.23 2.71 2.26
CA VAL A 56 -6.24 3.21 3.21
C VAL A 56 -6.62 2.69 4.58
N VAL A 57 -5.84 1.76 5.10
CA VAL A 57 -6.19 1.09 6.36
C VAL A 57 -5.99 2.00 7.57
N ASP A 58 -5.02 2.90 7.49
CA ASP A 58 -4.79 3.89 8.53
C ASP A 58 -3.80 4.94 8.01
N ILE A 59 -3.73 6.04 8.72
CA ILE A 59 -2.70 7.06 8.54
C ILE A 59 -2.04 7.24 9.91
N VAL A 60 -0.73 7.01 9.98
CA VAL A 60 0.02 7.16 11.22
C VAL A 60 1.18 8.12 11.01
N THR A 61 1.71 8.66 12.09
CA THR A 61 2.66 9.78 12.02
C THR A 61 4.03 9.48 12.59
N THR A 62 4.22 8.31 13.19
CA THR A 62 5.50 7.94 13.81
C THR A 62 5.92 6.55 13.39
N ALA A 63 7.22 6.27 13.52
CA ALA A 63 7.77 4.96 13.22
C ALA A 63 7.14 3.87 14.10
N ASP A 64 6.99 4.14 15.40
CA ASP A 64 6.43 3.14 16.33
C ASP A 64 4.97 2.83 16.00
N ALA A 65 4.18 3.83 15.66
CA ALA A 65 2.79 3.62 15.25
C ALA A 65 2.72 2.83 13.94
N ALA A 66 3.65 3.08 13.03
CA ALA A 66 3.71 2.35 11.75
C ALA A 66 3.94 0.87 11.98
N VAL A 67 4.89 0.51 12.84
CA VAL A 67 5.19 -0.88 13.17
C VAL A 67 3.95 -1.54 13.79
N LYS A 68 3.34 -0.88 14.77
CA LYS A 68 2.17 -1.43 15.47
C LYS A 68 1.02 -1.70 14.49
N VAL A 69 0.65 -0.71 13.68
CA VAL A 69 -0.48 -0.85 12.76
C VAL A 69 -0.17 -1.87 11.66
N ALA A 70 1.06 -1.88 11.14
CA ALA A 70 1.43 -2.85 10.12
C ALA A 70 1.26 -4.28 10.64
N MET A 71 1.65 -4.54 11.88
CA MET A 71 1.51 -5.87 12.47
C MET A 71 0.07 -6.24 12.77
N GLU A 72 -0.74 -5.28 13.19
CA GLU A 72 -2.14 -5.51 13.52
C GLU A 72 -3.03 -5.62 12.29
N ARG A 73 -2.83 -4.74 11.31
CA ARG A 73 -3.73 -4.57 10.17
C ARG A 73 -3.24 -5.24 8.88
N ARG A 74 -1.97 -5.60 8.83
CA ARG A 74 -1.38 -6.33 7.69
C ARG A 74 -1.72 -5.71 6.33
N PRO A 75 -1.31 -4.47 6.04
CA PRO A 75 -1.52 -3.90 4.72
C PRO A 75 -0.70 -4.64 3.66
N ALA A 76 -1.07 -4.49 2.40
CA ALA A 76 -0.31 -5.08 1.29
C ALA A 76 1.03 -4.38 1.11
N LEU A 77 1.05 -3.07 1.30
CA LEU A 77 2.27 -2.26 1.25
C LEU A 77 2.10 -1.00 2.09
N ILE A 78 3.20 -0.31 2.30
CA ILE A 78 3.23 0.91 3.10
C ILE A 78 3.80 2.05 2.26
N LEU A 79 3.10 3.18 2.26
CA LEU A 79 3.65 4.43 1.74
C LEU A 79 4.33 5.12 2.92
N MET A 80 5.66 5.15 2.91
CA MET A 80 6.47 5.50 4.07
C MET A 80 7.27 6.78 3.85
N ASP A 81 6.95 7.82 4.62
CA ASP A 81 7.83 8.98 4.72
C ASP A 81 9.07 8.61 5.52
N ILE A 82 10.21 9.11 5.11
CA ILE A 82 11.47 8.83 5.82
C ILE A 82 11.61 9.70 7.05
N TYR A 83 11.35 11.00 6.91
CA TYR A 83 11.60 11.98 7.97
C TYR A 83 10.38 12.13 8.86
N LEU A 84 10.26 11.25 9.83
CA LEU A 84 9.16 11.25 10.77
C LEU A 84 9.60 11.88 12.10
N ARG A 85 8.64 12.37 12.86
CA ARG A 85 8.90 12.88 14.21
C ARG A 85 9.28 11.71 15.13
N GLY A 86 10.11 12.02 16.13
CA GLY A 86 10.55 11.03 17.10
C GLY A 86 11.97 10.59 16.83
N GLN A 87 12.41 9.57 17.56
CA GLN A 87 13.78 9.10 17.50
C GLN A 87 14.07 8.18 16.33
N ARG A 88 13.04 7.51 15.81
CA ARG A 88 13.17 6.57 14.71
C ARG A 88 12.58 7.19 13.46
N ASP A 89 13.24 6.98 12.34
CA ASP A 89 12.74 7.45 11.04
C ASP A 89 11.96 6.36 10.31
N GLY A 90 11.50 6.69 9.11
CA GLY A 90 10.71 5.76 8.30
C GLY A 90 11.51 4.54 7.85
N ILE A 91 12.82 4.69 7.66
CA ILE A 91 13.66 3.54 7.28
C ILE A 91 13.75 2.57 8.45
N ASP A 92 13.93 3.07 9.67
CA ASP A 92 13.92 2.20 10.87
C ASP A 92 12.63 1.40 10.96
N ALA A 93 11.49 2.06 10.75
CA ALA A 93 10.19 1.39 10.79
C ALA A 93 10.08 0.34 9.69
N ALA A 94 10.48 0.70 8.47
CA ALA A 94 10.38 -0.22 7.34
C ALA A 94 11.23 -1.47 7.53
N LEU A 95 12.43 -1.30 8.09
CA LEU A 95 13.32 -2.43 8.38
C LEU A 95 12.68 -3.39 9.38
N GLU A 96 12.14 -2.85 10.46
CA GLU A 96 11.48 -3.68 11.48
C GLU A 96 10.23 -4.36 10.93
N ILE A 97 9.41 -3.62 10.18
CA ILE A 97 8.19 -4.19 9.59
C ILE A 97 8.53 -5.32 8.63
N PHE A 98 9.52 -5.10 7.78
CA PHE A 98 9.91 -6.13 6.82
C PHE A 98 10.44 -7.38 7.55
N GLU A 99 11.28 -7.19 8.55
CA GLU A 99 11.85 -8.29 9.31
C GLU A 99 10.75 -9.11 10.02
N ARG A 100 9.76 -8.43 10.60
CA ARG A 100 8.74 -9.09 11.43
C ARG A 100 7.56 -9.64 10.66
N CYS A 101 7.19 -9.05 9.53
CA CYS A 101 6.00 -9.49 8.80
C CYS A 101 6.13 -9.48 7.28
N GLY A 102 7.31 -9.17 6.76
CA GLY A 102 7.56 -9.25 5.32
C GLY A 102 6.88 -8.19 4.47
N ILE A 103 6.25 -7.19 5.08
CA ILE A 103 5.56 -6.14 4.34
C ILE A 103 6.59 -5.11 3.87
N ARG A 104 6.50 -4.73 2.61
CA ARG A 104 7.46 -3.84 1.97
C ARG A 104 6.89 -2.45 1.80
N SER A 105 7.78 -1.48 1.61
CA SER A 105 7.41 -0.07 1.56
C SER A 105 7.78 0.59 0.26
N ILE A 106 7.01 1.62 -0.09
CA ILE A 106 7.41 2.65 -1.05
C ILE A 106 7.86 3.82 -0.19
N PHE A 107 9.10 4.27 -0.37
CA PHE A 107 9.60 5.41 0.38
C PHE A 107 9.29 6.72 -0.35
N ALA A 108 8.69 7.67 0.36
CA ALA A 108 8.39 8.99 -0.16
C ALA A 108 9.25 10.00 0.61
N SER A 109 10.09 10.73 -0.07
CA SER A 109 11.01 11.65 0.59
C SER A 109 11.40 12.82 -0.30
N ALA A 110 11.61 13.98 0.35
CA ALA A 110 12.12 15.16 -0.33
C ALA A 110 13.62 15.02 -0.65
N LEU A 111 14.34 14.24 0.15
CA LEU A 111 15.78 14.04 0.00
C LEU A 111 16.08 12.55 0.08
N ALA A 112 16.42 11.97 -1.07
CA ALA A 112 16.83 10.57 -1.11
C ALA A 112 18.34 10.53 -1.32
N ASP A 113 19.10 10.51 -0.25
CA ASP A 113 20.57 10.42 -0.36
C ASP A 113 21.01 8.96 -0.46
N ALA A 114 22.26 8.75 -0.88
CA ALA A 114 22.81 7.42 -1.08
C ALA A 114 22.87 6.62 0.23
N SER A 115 23.14 7.30 1.34
CA SER A 115 23.22 6.67 2.66
C SER A 115 21.87 6.12 3.10
N GLY A 116 20.80 6.92 2.93
CA GLY A 116 19.44 6.48 3.25
C GLY A 116 19.04 5.29 2.40
N LYS A 117 19.32 5.34 1.11
CA LYS A 117 18.99 4.23 0.20
C LYS A 117 19.74 2.95 0.58
N ALA A 118 21.01 3.06 0.94
CA ALA A 118 21.79 1.90 1.36
C ALA A 118 21.21 1.26 2.62
N ARG A 119 20.80 2.09 3.61
CA ARG A 119 20.16 1.60 4.83
C ARG A 119 18.85 0.86 4.53
N ALA A 120 18.08 1.38 3.58
CA ALA A 120 16.75 0.85 3.27
C ALA A 120 16.81 -0.45 2.47
N ASP A 121 17.93 -0.79 1.87
CA ASP A 121 18.04 -1.99 1.02
C ASP A 121 17.61 -3.27 1.72
N ALA A 122 17.91 -3.41 3.00
CA ALA A 122 17.55 -4.61 3.76
C ALA A 122 16.03 -4.75 3.97
N ALA A 123 15.26 -3.68 3.73
CA ALA A 123 13.80 -3.73 3.79
C ALA A 123 13.19 -4.04 2.42
N HIS A 124 14.00 -4.25 1.40
CA HIS A 124 13.57 -4.57 0.04
C HIS A 124 12.52 -3.59 -0.49
N PRO A 125 12.84 -2.30 -0.58
CA PRO A 125 11.85 -1.28 -0.95
C PRO A 125 11.24 -1.57 -2.31
N LEU A 126 9.95 -1.30 -2.43
CA LEU A 126 9.22 -1.50 -3.69
C LEU A 126 9.53 -0.39 -4.68
N ALA A 127 9.71 0.83 -4.19
CA ALA A 127 9.99 1.99 -5.03
C ALA A 127 10.39 3.19 -4.18
N TRP A 128 10.90 4.21 -4.85
CA TRP A 128 11.25 5.50 -4.26
C TRP A 128 10.44 6.57 -4.98
N LEU A 129 9.78 7.42 -4.21
CA LEU A 129 8.91 8.46 -4.74
C LEU A 129 9.43 9.82 -4.23
N ALA A 130 9.92 10.65 -5.15
CA ALA A 130 10.48 11.95 -4.78
C ALA A 130 9.37 12.97 -4.50
N LYS A 131 9.47 13.68 -3.39
CA LYS A 131 8.55 14.77 -3.05
C LYS A 131 9.04 16.08 -3.66
N PRO A 132 8.16 16.93 -4.16
CA PRO A 132 6.71 16.73 -4.29
C PRO A 132 6.38 15.83 -5.47
N PHE A 133 5.28 15.12 -5.37
CA PHE A 133 4.81 14.24 -6.45
C PHE A 133 3.33 14.55 -6.75
N THR A 134 2.91 14.23 -7.96
CA THR A 134 1.51 14.38 -8.36
C THR A 134 0.71 13.16 -7.94
N ASP A 135 -0.61 13.30 -7.86
CA ASP A 135 -1.51 12.18 -7.60
C ASP A 135 -1.31 11.08 -8.64
N GLN A 136 -1.14 11.47 -9.91
CA GLN A 136 -0.93 10.52 -10.99
C GLN A 136 0.35 9.72 -10.78
N LYS A 137 1.44 10.38 -10.38
CA LYS A 137 2.71 9.69 -10.13
C LYS A 137 2.59 8.74 -8.95
N LEU A 138 1.90 9.17 -7.89
CA LEU A 138 1.64 8.32 -6.72
C LEU A 138 0.89 7.06 -7.14
N VAL A 139 -0.23 7.21 -7.83
CA VAL A 139 -1.07 6.09 -8.22
C VAL A 139 -0.31 5.12 -9.13
N LYS A 140 0.43 5.63 -10.11
CA LYS A 140 1.22 4.77 -11.00
C LYS A 140 2.29 3.99 -10.24
N THR A 141 2.93 4.63 -9.26
CA THR A 141 3.94 3.97 -8.44
C THR A 141 3.32 2.85 -7.61
N ILE A 142 2.17 3.11 -7.03
CA ILE A 142 1.43 2.09 -6.27
C ILE A 142 1.02 0.93 -7.17
N GLU A 143 0.48 1.21 -8.35
CA GLU A 143 0.07 0.17 -9.30
C GLU A 143 1.22 -0.76 -9.67
N ALA A 144 2.38 -0.17 -9.97
CA ALA A 144 3.56 -0.95 -10.32
C ALA A 144 4.02 -1.81 -9.15
N ALA A 145 3.97 -1.26 -7.92
CA ALA A 145 4.37 -1.98 -6.72
C ALA A 145 3.43 -3.16 -6.44
N ILE A 146 2.13 -2.96 -6.60
CA ILE A 146 1.16 -4.04 -6.42
C ILE A 146 1.41 -5.15 -7.44
N SER A 147 1.72 -4.79 -8.70
CA SER A 147 2.05 -5.79 -9.72
C SER A 147 3.27 -6.61 -9.32
N ASP A 148 4.28 -5.98 -8.75
CA ASP A 148 5.49 -6.69 -8.28
C ASP A 148 5.16 -7.65 -7.15
N ILE A 149 4.30 -7.26 -6.23
CA ILE A 149 3.85 -8.11 -5.13
C ILE A 149 3.10 -9.32 -5.68
N ASP A 150 2.19 -9.11 -6.62
CA ASP A 150 1.41 -10.19 -7.24
C ASP A 150 2.32 -11.16 -7.98
N ALA A 151 3.30 -10.67 -8.72
CA ALA A 151 4.22 -11.51 -9.47
C ALA A 151 5.05 -12.39 -8.54
N THR A 152 5.53 -11.84 -7.42
CA THR A 152 6.30 -12.58 -6.44
C THR A 152 5.46 -13.68 -5.80
N ALA A 153 4.21 -13.39 -5.45
CA ALA A 153 3.32 -14.36 -4.84
C ALA A 153 3.02 -15.54 -5.79
N GLN A 154 2.95 -15.29 -7.09
CA GLN A 154 2.73 -16.35 -8.07
C GLN A 154 3.92 -17.29 -8.22
N VAL A 155 5.13 -16.77 -8.06
CA VAL A 155 6.34 -17.58 -8.19
C VAL A 155 6.49 -18.53 -6.99
N GLU A 156 6.03 -18.13 -5.81
CA GLU A 156 6.13 -18.94 -4.60
C GLU A 156 5.12 -20.10 -4.55
N ASN A 157 4.16 -20.10 -5.45
CA ASN A 157 3.17 -21.15 -5.56
C ASN A 157 3.48 -22.07 -6.75
#